data_105eef0e73a6d4a853599136aed655bc
#
_entry.id   105eef0e73a6d4a853599136aed655bc
#
_cell.length_a   1.000
_cell.length_b   1.000
_cell.length_c   1.000
_cell.angle_alpha   90.00
_cell.angle_beta   90.00
_cell.angle_gamma   90.00
#
_symmetry.space_group_name_H-M   'P 1'
#
loop_
_entity.id
_entity.type
_entity.pdbx_description
1 polymer ?
#
loop_
_entity_poly.entity_id
_entity_poly.type
_entity_poly.pdbx_seq_one_letter_code
_entity_poly.pdbx_strand_id
1 'polypeptide(L)'
;MKAVVVNPESTGVAIEEKVLRPLETGEALVEIEYCGVCHTDLHVAHGDFGQVPGRVLGHEGVGIVKEIAPDVKSLKVGDRVSVAWFFEGCGTCEYCTTGRETLCRTVKNAGYSVDGGMAEQCIVTADYAVKVPDGLDPAQASSITCAGVTTYKAIKEAKVEPGQWVVLYGAGGLGNLAVQYAKKVFNAHVIAVDINNDKLALAKEVGADIVINGLEVEDVPGLIKEKQMEVLTQLS
;
A
#
# COMPACT_ATOMS: atom_id res chain seq x y z
N MET A 1 14.13 7.81 -20.16
CA MET A 1 14.21 7.33 -18.77
C MET A 1 14.08 5.81 -18.73
N LYS A 2 14.77 5.17 -17.79
CA LYS A 2 14.61 3.73 -17.56
C LYS A 2 13.35 3.43 -16.78
N ALA A 3 12.66 2.35 -17.13
CA ALA A 3 11.43 1.90 -16.48
C ALA A 3 11.35 0.37 -16.47
N VAL A 4 10.73 -0.17 -15.40
CA VAL A 4 10.36 -1.59 -15.33
C VAL A 4 8.96 -1.73 -15.89
N VAL A 5 8.82 -2.48 -16.97
CA VAL A 5 7.56 -2.64 -17.70
C VAL A 5 7.10 -4.09 -17.69
N VAL A 6 5.79 -4.29 -17.88
CA VAL A 6 5.25 -5.61 -18.24
C VAL A 6 5.88 -6.01 -19.58
N ASN A 7 6.53 -7.18 -19.63
CA ASN A 7 7.24 -7.61 -20.83
C ASN A 7 6.27 -7.71 -22.01
N PRO A 8 6.54 -6.99 -23.14
CA PRO A 8 5.64 -7.00 -24.28
C PRO A 8 5.65 -8.32 -25.07
N GLU A 9 6.70 -9.15 -24.92
CA GLU A 9 6.90 -10.37 -25.70
C GLU A 9 6.62 -11.66 -24.94
N SER A 10 6.56 -11.57 -23.59
CA SER A 10 6.36 -12.74 -22.72
C SER A 10 5.72 -12.34 -21.39
N THR A 11 5.44 -13.33 -20.51
CA THR A 11 5.08 -13.06 -19.11
C THR A 11 6.28 -12.56 -18.33
N GLY A 12 6.04 -11.68 -17.34
CA GLY A 12 7.05 -11.13 -16.46
C GLY A 12 7.38 -9.68 -16.76
N VAL A 13 8.60 -9.27 -16.47
CA VAL A 13 9.04 -7.86 -16.56
C VAL A 13 10.25 -7.70 -17.48
N ALA A 14 10.38 -6.50 -18.06
CA ALA A 14 11.55 -6.06 -18.80
C ALA A 14 11.96 -4.66 -18.31
N ILE A 15 13.22 -4.28 -18.54
CA ILE A 15 13.68 -2.89 -18.35
C ILE A 15 13.75 -2.26 -19.74
N GLU A 16 13.02 -1.17 -19.93
CA GLU A 16 12.96 -0.44 -21.20
C GLU A 16 13.26 1.04 -21.02
N GLU A 17 13.74 1.66 -22.11
CA GLU A 17 13.79 3.11 -22.22
C GLU A 17 12.41 3.65 -22.64
N LYS A 18 11.85 4.55 -21.82
CA LYS A 18 10.56 5.19 -22.06
C LYS A 18 10.73 6.69 -22.26
N VAL A 19 9.87 7.27 -23.08
CA VAL A 19 9.75 8.71 -23.23
C VAL A 19 8.42 9.14 -22.60
N LEU A 20 8.49 10.09 -21.67
CA LEU A 20 7.28 10.66 -21.08
C LEU A 20 6.60 11.60 -22.07
N ARG A 21 5.28 11.59 -22.09
CA ARG A 21 4.48 12.60 -22.74
C ARG A 21 4.57 13.94 -21.99
N PRO A 22 4.21 15.06 -22.59
CA PRO A 22 3.99 16.31 -21.87
C PRO A 22 2.91 16.16 -20.78
N LEU A 23 3.00 17.00 -19.75
CA LEU A 23 1.96 17.08 -18.72
C LEU A 23 0.65 17.61 -19.30
N GLU A 24 -0.43 17.02 -18.87
CA GLU A 24 -1.79 17.50 -19.09
C GLU A 24 -2.30 18.30 -17.89
N THR A 25 -3.49 18.91 -18.05
CA THR A 25 -4.18 19.63 -16.96
C THR A 25 -4.32 18.75 -15.70
N GLY A 26 -4.01 19.29 -14.53
CA GLY A 26 -4.09 18.60 -13.25
C GLY A 26 -2.93 17.64 -12.94
N GLU A 27 -1.89 17.61 -13.75
CA GLU A 27 -0.79 16.66 -13.59
C GLU A 27 0.48 17.27 -13.03
N ALA A 28 1.31 16.42 -12.45
CA ALA A 28 2.65 16.73 -12.00
C ALA A 28 3.64 15.65 -12.43
N LEU A 29 4.89 16.06 -12.68
CA LEU A 29 6.02 15.15 -12.91
C LEU A 29 6.75 14.92 -11.60
N VAL A 30 6.93 13.66 -11.24
CA VAL A 30 7.64 13.22 -10.03
C VAL A 30 8.90 12.47 -10.43
N GLU A 31 10.06 12.89 -9.92
CA GLU A 31 11.30 12.12 -9.96
C GLU A 31 11.27 11.11 -8.80
N ILE A 32 11.27 9.83 -9.13
CA ILE A 32 11.11 8.76 -8.15
C ILE A 32 12.42 8.52 -7.39
N GLU A 33 12.37 8.58 -6.07
CA GLU A 33 13.47 8.23 -5.18
C GLU A 33 13.44 6.74 -4.82
N TYR A 34 12.25 6.22 -4.51
CA TYR A 34 12.00 4.82 -4.15
C TYR A 34 10.66 4.35 -4.68
N CYS A 35 10.58 3.09 -5.05
CA CYS A 35 9.32 2.41 -5.34
C CYS A 35 9.38 1.01 -4.73
N GLY A 36 8.48 0.73 -3.80
CA GLY A 36 8.31 -0.61 -3.23
C GLY A 36 7.80 -1.61 -4.27
N VAL A 37 7.95 -2.89 -3.97
CA VAL A 37 7.44 -4.00 -4.78
C VAL A 37 6.31 -4.67 -4.02
N CYS A 38 5.11 -4.65 -4.59
CA CYS A 38 3.93 -5.31 -4.07
C CYS A 38 3.68 -6.63 -4.84
N HIS A 39 2.99 -7.57 -4.21
CA HIS A 39 2.57 -8.80 -4.89
C HIS A 39 1.65 -8.52 -6.09
N THR A 40 0.91 -7.43 -6.04
CA THR A 40 0.08 -6.94 -7.16
C THR A 40 0.91 -6.67 -8.43
N ASP A 41 2.15 -6.19 -8.31
CA ASP A 41 3.02 -5.96 -9.47
C ASP A 41 3.34 -7.29 -10.18
N LEU A 42 3.48 -8.39 -9.44
CA LEU A 42 3.65 -9.73 -10.01
C LEU A 42 2.39 -10.20 -10.71
N HIS A 43 1.20 -9.98 -10.13
CA HIS A 43 -0.08 -10.30 -10.77
C HIS A 43 -0.26 -9.54 -12.08
N VAL A 44 0.08 -8.24 -12.10
CA VAL A 44 0.03 -7.44 -13.33
C VAL A 44 1.01 -7.96 -14.37
N ALA A 45 2.25 -8.27 -13.95
CA ALA A 45 3.29 -8.79 -14.85
C ALA A 45 2.93 -10.16 -15.46
N HIS A 46 2.16 -10.98 -14.73
CA HIS A 46 1.65 -12.28 -15.23
C HIS A 46 0.37 -12.14 -16.05
N GLY A 47 -0.31 -10.98 -15.99
CA GLY A 47 -1.56 -10.73 -16.70
C GLY A 47 -2.80 -11.27 -16.02
N ASP A 48 -2.77 -11.50 -14.69
CA ASP A 48 -3.89 -12.04 -13.90
C ASP A 48 -5.10 -11.08 -13.91
N PHE A 49 -4.89 -9.79 -14.12
CA PHE A 49 -5.92 -8.76 -14.26
C PHE A 49 -6.21 -8.40 -15.73
N GLY A 50 -5.60 -9.10 -16.68
CA GLY A 50 -5.57 -8.79 -18.09
C GLY A 50 -4.20 -8.30 -18.55
N GLN A 51 -3.88 -8.54 -19.81
CA GLN A 51 -2.57 -8.21 -20.38
C GLN A 51 -2.44 -6.70 -20.62
N VAL A 52 -1.35 -6.12 -20.13
CA VAL A 52 -1.01 -4.70 -20.31
C VAL A 52 0.47 -4.54 -20.75
N PRO A 53 0.85 -5.10 -21.90
CA PRO A 53 2.24 -5.11 -22.36
C PRO A 53 2.80 -3.70 -22.45
N GLY A 54 4.05 -3.51 -22.03
CA GLY A 54 4.74 -2.23 -22.02
C GLY A 54 4.27 -1.23 -20.93
N ARG A 55 3.33 -1.61 -20.06
CA ARG A 55 2.90 -0.81 -18.92
C ARG A 55 4.04 -0.69 -17.89
N VAL A 56 4.38 0.52 -17.47
CA VAL A 56 5.30 0.73 -16.34
C VAL A 56 4.62 0.30 -15.06
N LEU A 57 5.25 -0.60 -14.31
CA LEU A 57 4.75 -1.13 -13.05
C LEU A 57 4.96 -0.15 -11.88
N GLY A 58 4.47 -0.54 -10.71
CA GLY A 58 4.72 0.13 -9.43
C GLY A 58 3.64 1.10 -8.99
N HIS A 59 3.21 0.93 -7.75
CA HIS A 59 2.21 1.75 -7.08
C HIS A 59 2.59 2.02 -5.61
N GLU A 60 3.87 1.90 -5.30
CA GLU A 60 4.47 2.25 -4.01
C GLU A 60 5.58 3.28 -4.22
N GLY A 61 5.38 4.20 -5.19
CA GLY A 61 6.34 5.23 -5.52
C GLY A 61 6.39 6.35 -4.47
N VAL A 62 7.60 6.85 -4.20
CA VAL A 62 7.84 8.10 -3.46
C VAL A 62 8.90 8.88 -4.20
N GLY A 63 8.67 10.17 -4.39
CA GLY A 63 9.61 11.00 -5.13
C GLY A 63 9.32 12.50 -4.99
N ILE A 64 10.13 13.29 -5.68
CA ILE A 64 10.11 14.75 -5.64
C ILE A 64 9.42 15.31 -6.87
N VAL A 65 8.46 16.21 -6.68
CA VAL A 65 7.81 16.96 -7.75
C VAL A 65 8.84 17.85 -8.46
N LYS A 66 9.01 17.65 -9.77
CA LYS A 66 9.93 18.40 -10.62
C LYS A 66 9.23 19.44 -11.49
N GLU A 67 8.00 19.14 -11.91
CA GLU A 67 7.19 20.01 -12.76
C GLU A 67 5.72 19.84 -12.40
N ILE A 68 4.95 20.88 -12.56
CA ILE A 68 3.48 20.88 -12.38
C ILE A 68 2.81 21.53 -13.56
N ALA A 69 1.63 21.07 -13.95
CA ALA A 69 0.81 21.77 -14.93
C ALA A 69 0.36 23.14 -14.38
N PRO A 70 0.11 24.16 -15.24
CA PRO A 70 -0.16 25.54 -14.80
C PRO A 70 -1.39 25.71 -13.90
N ASP A 71 -2.33 24.79 -13.95
CA ASP A 71 -3.58 24.80 -13.17
C ASP A 71 -3.44 24.11 -11.80
N VAL A 72 -2.38 23.36 -11.56
CA VAL A 72 -2.12 22.65 -10.29
C VAL A 72 -1.86 23.63 -9.16
N LYS A 73 -2.62 23.50 -8.06
CA LYS A 73 -2.49 24.31 -6.83
C LYS A 73 -2.22 23.47 -5.58
N SER A 74 -2.50 22.17 -5.63
CA SER A 74 -2.33 21.25 -4.51
C SER A 74 -0.86 20.89 -4.21
N LEU A 75 0.00 20.98 -5.23
CA LEU A 75 1.43 20.67 -5.16
C LEU A 75 2.29 21.83 -5.61
N LYS A 76 3.55 21.81 -5.22
CA LYS A 76 4.61 22.68 -5.73
C LYS A 76 5.88 21.88 -6.06
N VAL A 77 6.72 22.41 -6.94
CA VAL A 77 8.05 21.85 -7.22
C VAL A 77 8.84 21.77 -5.91
N GLY A 78 9.44 20.62 -5.68
CA GLY A 78 10.18 20.27 -4.46
C GLY A 78 9.36 19.55 -3.39
N ASP A 79 8.04 19.45 -3.51
CA ASP A 79 7.24 18.62 -2.60
C ASP A 79 7.63 17.13 -2.78
N ARG A 80 7.78 16.40 -1.67
CA ARG A 80 7.86 14.93 -1.71
C ARG A 80 6.47 14.35 -1.66
N VAL A 81 6.16 13.46 -2.60
CA VAL A 81 4.81 12.87 -2.76
C VAL A 81 4.88 11.37 -2.96
N SER A 82 3.77 10.69 -2.66
CA SER A 82 3.57 9.27 -2.92
C SER A 82 2.76 9.03 -4.18
N VAL A 83 3.08 7.93 -4.89
CA VAL A 83 2.36 7.39 -6.05
C VAL A 83 1.69 6.09 -5.62
N ALA A 84 0.40 6.14 -5.31
CA ALA A 84 -0.36 5.01 -4.80
C ALA A 84 -1.12 4.27 -5.91
N TRP A 85 -1.64 3.06 -5.59
CA TRP A 85 -2.49 2.29 -6.47
C TRP A 85 -3.67 3.09 -7.03
N PHE A 86 -4.39 3.81 -6.15
CA PHE A 86 -5.44 4.72 -6.59
C PHE A 86 -4.81 5.96 -7.22
N PHE A 87 -4.87 6.03 -8.54
CA PHE A 87 -4.28 7.11 -9.30
C PHE A 87 -5.27 8.26 -9.53
N GLU A 88 -6.51 7.93 -9.94
CA GLU A 88 -7.54 8.91 -10.25
C GLU A 88 -8.94 8.29 -10.26
N GLY A 89 -9.93 9.01 -9.74
CA GLY A 89 -11.35 8.77 -9.94
C GLY A 89 -11.94 9.72 -10.98
N CYS A 90 -13.14 9.44 -11.48
CA CYS A 90 -13.78 10.30 -12.49
C CYS A 90 -14.29 11.65 -11.94
N GLY A 91 -14.33 11.85 -10.62
CA GLY A 91 -14.80 13.07 -9.96
C GLY A 91 -16.32 13.29 -9.97
N THR A 92 -17.09 12.57 -10.79
CA THR A 92 -18.52 12.88 -11.07
C THR A 92 -19.50 11.79 -10.69
N CYS A 93 -19.07 10.53 -10.52
CA CYS A 93 -19.97 9.43 -10.15
C CYS A 93 -20.35 9.49 -8.67
N GLU A 94 -21.38 8.72 -8.29
CA GLU A 94 -21.88 8.60 -6.92
C GLU A 94 -20.80 8.31 -5.87
N TYR A 95 -19.78 7.53 -6.23
CA TYR A 95 -18.67 7.19 -5.34
C TYR A 95 -17.71 8.38 -5.16
N CYS A 96 -17.33 9.04 -6.24
CA CYS A 96 -16.42 10.18 -6.18
C CYS A 96 -17.04 11.36 -5.43
N THR A 97 -18.32 11.66 -5.68
CA THR A 97 -19.02 12.78 -5.03
C THR A 97 -19.38 12.54 -3.56
N THR A 98 -19.16 11.33 -3.05
CA THR A 98 -19.45 10.94 -1.65
C THR A 98 -18.22 10.51 -0.85
N GLY A 99 -17.01 10.80 -1.33
CA GLY A 99 -15.75 10.46 -0.62
C GLY A 99 -15.42 8.97 -0.64
N ARG A 100 -15.86 8.26 -1.67
CA ARG A 100 -15.63 6.82 -1.88
C ARG A 100 -14.98 6.55 -3.24
N GLU A 101 -14.06 7.41 -3.64
CA GLU A 101 -13.41 7.44 -4.96
C GLU A 101 -12.76 6.10 -5.34
N THR A 102 -12.28 5.35 -4.35
CA THR A 102 -11.70 4.00 -4.56
C THR A 102 -12.70 2.99 -5.15
N LEU A 103 -14.00 3.28 -5.08
CA LEU A 103 -15.06 2.49 -5.68
C LEU A 103 -15.54 3.04 -7.04
N CYS A 104 -14.86 4.05 -7.57
CA CYS A 104 -15.18 4.61 -8.88
C CYS A 104 -15.11 3.53 -9.97
N ARG A 105 -16.17 3.46 -10.81
CA ARG A 105 -16.27 2.42 -11.86
C ARG A 105 -15.27 2.62 -13.00
N THR A 106 -14.71 3.81 -13.12
CA THR A 106 -13.69 4.17 -14.11
C THR A 106 -12.38 4.60 -13.44
N VAL A 107 -12.11 4.03 -12.26
CA VAL A 107 -10.87 4.29 -11.51
C VAL A 107 -9.64 4.00 -12.38
N LYS A 108 -8.64 4.86 -12.30
CA LYS A 108 -7.32 4.58 -12.85
C LYS A 108 -6.40 4.10 -11.73
N ASN A 109 -5.57 3.11 -12.04
CA ASN A 109 -4.65 2.48 -11.09
C ASN A 109 -3.24 2.55 -11.62
N ALA A 110 -2.33 3.13 -10.82
CA ALA A 110 -0.91 3.22 -11.16
C ALA A 110 -0.27 1.82 -11.24
N GLY A 111 0.53 1.61 -12.26
CA GLY A 111 1.16 0.31 -12.53
C GLY A 111 0.25 -0.70 -13.23
N TYR A 112 -1.01 -0.34 -13.53
CA TYR A 112 -1.94 -1.22 -14.24
C TYR A 112 -2.67 -0.49 -15.37
N SER A 113 -3.67 0.34 -15.07
CA SER A 113 -4.41 1.07 -16.11
C SER A 113 -3.68 2.31 -16.62
N VAL A 114 -2.75 2.84 -15.83
CA VAL A 114 -1.80 3.91 -16.19
C VAL A 114 -0.39 3.51 -15.77
N ASP A 115 0.62 4.18 -16.31
CA ASP A 115 2.02 3.94 -15.93
C ASP A 115 2.25 4.28 -14.46
N GLY A 116 3.08 3.48 -13.81
CA GLY A 116 3.36 3.55 -12.38
C GLY A 116 4.76 4.10 -12.05
N GLY A 117 5.16 3.91 -10.80
CA GLY A 117 6.37 4.50 -10.22
C GLY A 117 7.64 3.67 -10.31
N MET A 118 7.66 2.49 -10.95
CA MET A 118 8.90 1.73 -11.17
C MET A 118 9.68 2.27 -12.38
N ALA A 119 9.99 3.56 -12.33
CA ALA A 119 10.75 4.29 -13.34
C ALA A 119 11.52 5.44 -12.69
N GLU A 120 12.44 6.06 -13.43
CA GLU A 120 13.16 7.24 -12.93
C GLU A 120 12.20 8.43 -12.71
N GLN A 121 11.13 8.52 -13.50
CA GLN A 121 10.11 9.57 -13.38
C GLN A 121 8.71 8.99 -13.63
N CYS A 122 7.71 9.61 -13.01
CA CYS A 122 6.31 9.24 -13.15
C CYS A 122 5.42 10.49 -13.25
N ILE A 123 4.44 10.48 -14.15
CA ILE A 123 3.39 11.49 -14.18
C ILE A 123 2.29 11.05 -13.20
N VAL A 124 1.80 11.97 -12.39
CA VAL A 124 0.74 11.73 -11.40
C VAL A 124 -0.38 12.75 -11.54
N THR A 125 -1.60 12.39 -11.15
CA THR A 125 -2.68 13.35 -10.93
C THR A 125 -2.42 14.07 -9.62
N ALA A 126 -2.19 15.37 -9.68
CA ALA A 126 -1.68 16.17 -8.55
C ALA A 126 -2.60 16.15 -7.32
N ASP A 127 -3.92 16.11 -7.51
CA ASP A 127 -4.89 16.11 -6.41
C ASP A 127 -4.95 14.78 -5.64
N TYR A 128 -4.40 13.70 -6.21
CA TYR A 128 -4.35 12.38 -5.58
C TYR A 128 -2.93 11.95 -5.15
N ALA A 129 -1.92 12.73 -5.52
CA ALA A 129 -0.55 12.52 -5.03
C ALA A 129 -0.42 13.10 -3.60
N VAL A 130 -0.25 12.22 -2.63
CA VAL A 130 -0.24 12.60 -1.20
C VAL A 130 1.15 13.06 -0.79
N LYS A 131 1.23 14.23 -0.14
CA LYS A 131 2.51 14.72 0.41
C LYS A 131 3.02 13.79 1.51
N VAL A 132 4.28 13.41 1.40
CA VAL A 132 4.98 12.65 2.43
C VAL A 132 5.37 13.62 3.56
N PRO A 133 5.06 13.31 4.83
CA PRO A 133 5.45 14.16 5.96
C PRO A 133 6.95 14.40 6.04
N ASP A 134 7.34 15.61 6.44
CA ASP A 134 8.73 15.95 6.67
C ASP A 134 9.35 15.02 7.71
N GLY A 135 10.59 14.59 7.48
CA GLY A 135 11.33 13.72 8.37
C GLY A 135 11.02 12.22 8.24
N LEU A 136 10.02 11.83 7.46
CA LEU A 136 9.78 10.42 7.12
C LEU A 136 10.76 10.00 6.02
N ASP A 137 11.50 8.92 6.27
CA ASP A 137 12.39 8.31 5.29
C ASP A 137 11.61 7.85 4.05
N PRO A 138 12.00 8.24 2.83
CA PRO A 138 11.23 7.94 1.63
C PRO A 138 11.17 6.45 1.30
N ALA A 139 12.18 5.64 1.66
CA ALA A 139 12.14 4.20 1.48
C ALA A 139 11.10 3.55 2.41
N GLN A 140 10.99 4.03 3.66
CA GLN A 140 9.95 3.58 4.58
C GLN A 140 8.56 4.06 4.13
N ALA A 141 8.46 5.30 3.65
CA ALA A 141 7.21 5.86 3.15
C ALA A 141 6.64 5.06 1.97
N SER A 142 7.49 4.45 1.13
CA SER A 142 7.05 3.73 -0.07
C SER A 142 6.12 2.55 0.27
N SER A 143 6.41 1.76 1.29
CA SER A 143 5.55 0.64 1.71
C SER A 143 4.22 1.10 2.33
N ILE A 144 4.18 2.32 2.90
CA ILE A 144 2.98 2.89 3.52
C ILE A 144 1.92 3.22 2.46
N THR A 145 2.32 3.56 1.24
CA THR A 145 1.41 3.95 0.16
C THR A 145 0.49 2.81 -0.33
N CYS A 146 0.87 1.56 -0.10
CA CYS A 146 0.06 0.38 -0.42
C CYS A 146 -0.28 -0.42 0.84
N ALA A 147 0.70 -1.17 1.37
CA ALA A 147 0.48 -2.05 2.52
C ALA A 147 0.01 -1.28 3.76
N GLY A 148 0.55 -0.07 3.98
CA GLY A 148 0.15 0.79 5.09
C GLY A 148 -1.29 1.28 4.98
N VAL A 149 -1.66 1.92 3.88
CA VAL A 149 -3.03 2.44 3.70
C VAL A 149 -4.07 1.31 3.69
N THR A 150 -3.73 0.17 3.11
CA THR A 150 -4.61 -1.01 3.05
C THR A 150 -4.93 -1.54 4.44
N THR A 151 -3.90 -1.77 5.26
CA THR A 151 -4.08 -2.32 6.60
C THR A 151 -4.70 -1.33 7.58
N TYR A 152 -4.34 -0.04 7.49
CA TYR A 152 -5.01 1.02 8.24
C TYR A 152 -6.51 1.06 7.94
N LYS A 153 -6.87 1.06 6.65
CA LYS A 153 -8.27 1.08 6.21
C LYS A 153 -9.02 -0.17 6.67
N ALA A 154 -8.42 -1.36 6.58
CA ALA A 154 -9.03 -2.61 7.01
C ALA A 154 -9.38 -2.58 8.52
N ILE A 155 -8.46 -2.13 9.38
CA ILE A 155 -8.70 -2.03 10.82
C ILE A 155 -9.79 -0.99 11.13
N LYS A 156 -9.77 0.14 10.42
CA LYS A 156 -10.78 1.19 10.55
C LYS A 156 -12.18 0.69 10.15
N GLU A 157 -12.31 -0.05 9.04
CA GLU A 157 -13.59 -0.62 8.58
C GLU A 157 -14.08 -1.74 9.50
N ALA A 158 -13.18 -2.49 10.12
CA ALA A 158 -13.51 -3.45 11.17
C ALA A 158 -14.02 -2.79 12.47
N LYS A 159 -13.97 -1.44 12.54
CA LYS A 159 -14.42 -0.65 13.70
C LYS A 159 -13.76 -1.08 15.01
N VAL A 160 -12.47 -1.36 14.93
CA VAL A 160 -11.69 -1.76 16.10
C VAL A 160 -11.60 -0.59 17.08
N GLU A 161 -11.96 -0.86 18.33
CA GLU A 161 -11.94 0.10 19.43
C GLU A 161 -10.78 -0.18 20.39
N PRO A 162 -10.29 0.83 21.12
CA PRO A 162 -9.24 0.64 22.13
C PRO A 162 -9.55 -0.47 23.13
N GLY A 163 -8.57 -1.32 23.40
CA GLY A 163 -8.70 -2.45 24.32
C GLY A 163 -9.32 -3.71 23.74
N GLN A 164 -9.84 -3.67 22.51
CA GLN A 164 -10.33 -4.87 21.85
C GLN A 164 -9.18 -5.75 21.33
N TRP A 165 -9.48 -7.03 21.13
CA TRP A 165 -8.56 -8.00 20.54
C TRP A 165 -8.73 -8.07 19.02
N VAL A 166 -7.60 -8.01 18.31
CA VAL A 166 -7.53 -8.21 16.87
C VAL A 166 -6.67 -9.42 16.57
N VAL A 167 -7.18 -10.32 15.75
CA VAL A 167 -6.43 -11.47 15.25
C VAL A 167 -6.00 -11.18 13.81
N LEU A 168 -4.71 -11.26 13.56
CA LEU A 168 -4.12 -11.01 12.25
C LEU A 168 -3.50 -12.30 11.71
N TYR A 169 -4.05 -12.84 10.64
CA TYR A 169 -3.51 -13.97 9.91
C TYR A 169 -2.55 -13.49 8.82
N GLY A 170 -1.31 -13.99 8.87
CA GLY A 170 -0.21 -13.56 8.01
C GLY A 170 0.57 -12.39 8.59
N ALA A 171 1.82 -12.62 9.00
CA ALA A 171 2.73 -11.62 9.57
C ALA A 171 3.79 -11.13 8.56
N GLY A 172 3.48 -11.20 7.26
CA GLY A 172 4.32 -10.65 6.18
C GLY A 172 4.27 -9.11 6.11
N GLY A 173 4.54 -8.51 4.96
CA GLY A 173 4.59 -7.05 4.79
C GLY A 173 3.34 -6.33 5.27
N LEU A 174 2.14 -6.77 4.84
CA LEU A 174 0.88 -6.22 5.31
C LEU A 174 0.67 -6.47 6.81
N GLY A 175 0.85 -7.74 7.26
CA GLY A 175 0.62 -8.11 8.66
C GLY A 175 1.53 -7.35 9.62
N ASN A 176 2.79 -7.11 9.26
CA ASN A 176 3.72 -6.33 10.05
C ASN A 176 3.19 -4.89 10.29
N LEU A 177 2.72 -4.21 9.25
CA LEU A 177 2.12 -2.88 9.38
C LEU A 177 0.78 -2.92 10.11
N ALA A 178 -0.04 -3.97 9.88
CA ALA A 178 -1.29 -4.15 10.61
C ALA A 178 -1.08 -4.29 12.13
N VAL A 179 -0.08 -5.05 12.57
CA VAL A 179 0.31 -5.16 13.98
C VAL A 179 0.63 -3.79 14.55
N GLN A 180 1.46 -3.01 13.87
CA GLN A 180 1.87 -1.69 14.32
C GLN A 180 0.67 -0.73 14.42
N TYR A 181 -0.20 -0.70 13.40
CA TYR A 181 -1.41 0.14 13.44
C TYR A 181 -2.38 -0.29 14.54
N ALA A 182 -2.71 -1.57 14.61
CA ALA A 182 -3.61 -2.07 15.63
C ALA A 182 -3.11 -1.71 17.03
N LYS A 183 -1.81 -1.90 17.29
CA LYS A 183 -1.21 -1.64 18.59
C LYS A 183 -1.04 -0.15 18.90
N LYS A 184 -0.45 0.61 17.98
CA LYS A 184 0.03 1.98 18.25
C LYS A 184 -1.00 3.07 17.89
N VAL A 185 -1.91 2.79 16.94
CA VAL A 185 -2.90 3.78 16.48
C VAL A 185 -4.29 3.47 17.05
N PHE A 186 -4.70 2.20 17.01
CA PHE A 186 -6.01 1.79 17.49
C PHE A 186 -6.00 1.34 18.97
N ASN A 187 -4.82 1.25 19.60
CA ASN A 187 -4.65 0.81 20.99
C ASN A 187 -5.35 -0.53 21.31
N ALA A 188 -5.28 -1.45 20.34
CA ALA A 188 -5.85 -2.79 20.45
C ALA A 188 -4.84 -3.79 21.02
N HIS A 189 -5.33 -4.95 21.47
CA HIS A 189 -4.52 -6.12 21.71
C HIS A 189 -4.40 -6.95 20.43
N VAL A 190 -3.21 -7.50 20.15
CA VAL A 190 -2.92 -8.15 18.87
C VAL A 190 -2.46 -9.59 19.08
N ILE A 191 -3.16 -10.51 18.40
CA ILE A 191 -2.71 -11.89 18.19
C ILE A 191 -2.29 -12.00 16.73
N ALA A 192 -1.00 -12.30 16.48
CA ALA A 192 -0.49 -12.56 15.14
C ALA A 192 -0.34 -14.07 14.92
N VAL A 193 -0.88 -14.56 13.80
CA VAL A 193 -0.80 -15.96 13.39
C VAL A 193 -0.05 -16.04 12.05
N ASP A 194 1.01 -16.83 11.99
CA ASP A 194 1.75 -17.13 10.76
C ASP A 194 2.30 -18.57 10.85
N ILE A 195 2.82 -19.08 9.76
CA ILE A 195 3.51 -20.38 9.71
C ILE A 195 5.04 -20.26 9.77
N ASN A 196 5.57 -19.04 9.73
CA ASN A 196 7.00 -18.76 9.72
C ASN A 196 7.41 -18.08 11.03
N ASN A 197 8.33 -18.72 11.77
CA ASN A 197 8.77 -18.25 13.07
C ASN A 197 9.54 -16.94 13.02
N ASP A 198 10.30 -16.62 11.94
CA ASP A 198 11.02 -15.35 11.81
C ASP A 198 10.04 -14.18 11.67
N LYS A 199 8.95 -14.38 10.89
CA LYS A 199 7.88 -13.37 10.77
C LYS A 199 7.14 -13.17 12.11
N LEU A 200 6.90 -14.24 12.86
CA LEU A 200 6.29 -14.18 14.18
C LEU A 200 7.18 -13.46 15.20
N ALA A 201 8.50 -13.70 15.14
CA ALA A 201 9.47 -12.97 15.98
C ALA A 201 9.42 -11.46 15.70
N LEU A 202 9.43 -11.08 14.41
CA LEU A 202 9.27 -9.67 14.02
C LEU A 202 7.91 -9.10 14.45
N ALA A 203 6.81 -9.84 14.27
CA ALA A 203 5.49 -9.42 14.73
C ALA A 203 5.46 -9.12 16.24
N LYS A 204 6.15 -9.96 17.04
CA LYS A 204 6.32 -9.76 18.48
C LYS A 204 7.12 -8.49 18.79
N GLU A 205 8.22 -8.28 18.10
CA GLU A 205 9.08 -7.10 18.24
C GLU A 205 8.31 -5.80 17.95
N VAL A 206 7.48 -5.77 16.89
CA VAL A 206 6.74 -4.57 16.50
C VAL A 206 5.45 -4.35 17.28
N GLY A 207 5.08 -5.29 18.17
CA GLY A 207 4.03 -5.03 19.17
C GLY A 207 2.91 -6.06 19.28
N ALA A 208 2.97 -7.22 18.63
CA ALA A 208 1.98 -8.27 18.87
C ALA A 208 2.05 -8.76 20.33
N ASP A 209 0.90 -8.84 21.00
CA ASP A 209 0.80 -9.31 22.38
C ASP A 209 1.02 -10.84 22.43
N ILE A 210 0.45 -11.56 21.46
CA ILE A 210 0.55 -13.01 21.32
C ILE A 210 0.93 -13.35 19.89
N VAL A 211 1.79 -14.35 19.72
CA VAL A 211 2.13 -14.92 18.41
C VAL A 211 1.84 -16.41 18.41
N ILE A 212 1.29 -16.94 17.31
CA ILE A 212 0.90 -18.33 17.16
C ILE A 212 1.45 -18.87 15.84
N ASN A 213 2.25 -19.93 15.90
CA ASN A 213 2.62 -20.69 14.70
C ASN A 213 1.49 -21.68 14.36
N GLY A 214 0.79 -21.43 13.26
CA GLY A 214 -0.34 -22.23 12.81
C GLY A 214 0.01 -23.65 12.39
N LEU A 215 1.29 -23.98 12.16
CA LEU A 215 1.73 -25.35 11.90
C LEU A 215 2.01 -26.15 13.18
N GLU A 216 2.20 -25.48 14.31
CA GLU A 216 2.53 -26.08 15.60
C GLU A 216 1.29 -26.29 16.48
N VAL A 217 0.12 -25.82 16.02
CA VAL A 217 -1.14 -25.82 16.77
C VAL A 217 -2.25 -26.46 15.93
N GLU A 218 -2.87 -27.51 16.44
CA GLU A 218 -3.94 -28.24 15.73
C GLU A 218 -5.26 -27.44 15.70
N ASP A 219 -5.60 -26.75 16.78
CA ASP A 219 -6.79 -25.89 16.88
C ASP A 219 -6.42 -24.44 17.22
N VAL A 220 -6.02 -23.68 16.19
CA VAL A 220 -5.70 -22.25 16.34
C VAL A 220 -6.89 -21.42 16.85
N PRO A 221 -8.13 -21.58 16.34
CA PRO A 221 -9.28 -20.86 16.88
C PRO A 221 -9.56 -21.15 18.37
N GLY A 222 -9.42 -22.39 18.81
CA GLY A 222 -9.57 -22.79 20.21
C GLY A 222 -8.53 -22.13 21.10
N LEU A 223 -7.26 -22.17 20.69
CA LEU A 223 -6.16 -21.50 21.41
C LEU A 223 -6.36 -19.99 21.50
N ILE A 224 -6.83 -19.34 20.44
CA ILE A 224 -7.13 -17.90 20.47
C ILE A 224 -8.18 -17.58 21.55
N LYS A 225 -9.26 -18.35 21.61
CA LYS A 225 -10.31 -18.16 22.63
C LYS A 225 -9.77 -18.36 24.05
N GLU A 226 -8.97 -19.39 24.27
CA GLU A 226 -8.31 -19.67 25.54
C GLU A 226 -7.45 -18.48 25.98
N LYS A 227 -6.58 -17.98 25.11
CA LYS A 227 -5.68 -16.85 25.40
C LYS A 227 -6.44 -15.56 25.70
N GLN A 228 -7.53 -15.28 25.01
CA GLN A 228 -8.40 -14.13 25.32
C GLN A 228 -9.00 -14.26 26.74
N MET A 229 -9.47 -15.43 27.11
CA MET A 229 -10.06 -15.68 28.43
C MET A 229 -9.04 -15.59 29.57
N GLU A 230 -7.79 -16.09 29.37
CA GLU A 230 -6.71 -15.96 30.36
C GLU A 230 -6.42 -14.49 30.68
N VAL A 231 -6.34 -13.61 29.66
CA VAL A 231 -6.07 -12.18 29.87
C VAL A 231 -7.23 -11.50 30.58
N LEU A 232 -8.47 -11.80 30.22
CA LEU A 232 -9.65 -11.25 30.92
C LEU A 232 -9.70 -11.64 32.39
N THR A 233 -9.27 -12.85 32.72
CA THR A 233 -9.22 -13.34 34.13
C THR A 233 -8.11 -12.68 34.96
N GLN A 234 -7.02 -12.22 34.31
CA GLN A 234 -5.93 -11.51 35.00
C GLN A 234 -6.25 -10.03 35.30
N LEU A 235 -7.26 -9.47 34.62
CA LEU A 235 -7.68 -8.08 34.75
C LEU A 235 -8.90 -7.90 35.73
N SER A 236 -9.50 -9.00 36.19
CA SER A 236 -10.59 -9.04 37.14
C SER A 236 -10.08 -9.28 38.58
#